data_d0f97d62ab6cfe68c01f51298cfffb57
#
_entry.id   d0f97d62ab6cfe68c01f51298cfffb57
#
_cell.length_a   1.000
_cell.length_b   1.000
_cell.length_c   1.000
_cell.angle_alpha   90.00
_cell.angle_beta   90.00
_cell.angle_gamma   90.00
#
_symmetry.space_group_name_H-M   'P 1'
#
loop_
_entity.id
_entity.type
_entity.pdbx_description
1 polymer ?
#
loop_
_entity_poly.entity_id
_entity_poly.type
_entity_poly.pdbx_seq_one_letter_code
_entity_poly.pdbx_strand_id
1 'polypeptide(L)'
;MPNPFDCITEFMFFETDMQPSDVILIPGGSHPQLMERAAELYRQGLAPYILPSGGSNPKLQSTEWAFLREVGLALGIPDSAILKEDQAKNTFENARYSWEVLQRQGIRPRKAILACKSYHARRALLTYQVEFPTDVAFYISPVTDKTQTTKDNWFLDESKIHDVMSELTKVGQYFKHHIPNWAKR
;
A
#
# COMPACT_ATOMS: atom_id res chain seq x y z
N MET A 1 -10.84 -2.26 -30.47
CA MET A 1 -9.78 -1.24 -30.60
C MET A 1 -9.35 -0.85 -29.20
N PRO A 2 -8.07 -0.58 -28.92
CA PRO A 2 -7.67 -0.09 -27.62
C PRO A 2 -8.34 1.25 -27.30
N ASN A 3 -8.69 1.45 -26.04
CA ASN A 3 -9.26 2.74 -25.59
C ASN A 3 -8.14 3.80 -25.45
N PRO A 4 -8.43 5.08 -25.73
CA PRO A 4 -7.42 6.14 -25.59
C PRO A 4 -6.83 6.28 -24.18
N PHE A 5 -7.49 5.73 -23.14
CA PHE A 5 -7.08 5.77 -21.75
C PHE A 5 -6.45 4.47 -21.25
N ASP A 6 -6.20 3.47 -22.11
CA ASP A 6 -5.57 2.21 -21.69
C ASP A 6 -4.21 2.43 -21.04
N CYS A 7 -3.45 3.43 -21.51
CA CYS A 7 -2.17 3.81 -20.88
C CYS A 7 -2.35 4.28 -19.41
N ILE A 8 -3.47 4.90 -19.07
CA ILE A 8 -3.78 5.28 -17.67
C ILE A 8 -4.09 4.01 -16.87
N THR A 9 -4.88 3.10 -17.44
CA THR A 9 -5.22 1.82 -16.80
C THR A 9 -3.95 1.02 -16.48
N GLU A 10 -3.07 0.84 -17.46
CA GLU A 10 -1.80 0.11 -17.29
C GLU A 10 -0.86 0.80 -16.28
N PHE A 11 -0.82 2.11 -16.29
CA PHE A 11 0.01 2.86 -15.36
C PHE A 11 -0.51 2.78 -13.92
N MET A 12 -1.83 2.91 -13.71
CA MET A 12 -2.41 3.01 -12.37
C MET A 12 -2.69 1.66 -11.73
N PHE A 13 -3.20 0.69 -12.51
CA PHE A 13 -3.58 -0.64 -12.03
C PHE A 13 -2.53 -1.66 -12.43
N PHE A 14 -1.67 -2.00 -11.50
CA PHE A 14 -0.69 -3.04 -11.75
C PHE A 14 -0.49 -3.89 -10.52
N GLU A 15 -0.07 -5.10 -10.76
CA GLU A 15 0.29 -6.09 -9.76
C GLU A 15 1.57 -6.78 -10.18
N THR A 16 2.21 -7.45 -9.26
CA THR A 16 3.42 -8.23 -9.54
C THR A 16 3.25 -9.66 -9.06
N ASP A 17 4.01 -10.58 -9.62
CA ASP A 17 4.11 -11.93 -9.08
C ASP A 17 4.64 -11.87 -7.65
N MET A 18 3.95 -12.55 -6.72
CA MET A 18 4.33 -12.55 -5.32
C MET A 18 5.61 -13.36 -5.11
N GLN A 19 6.50 -12.81 -4.30
CA GLN A 19 7.75 -13.45 -3.91
C GLN A 19 7.87 -13.49 -2.37
N PRO A 20 8.52 -14.51 -1.81
CA PRO A 20 8.89 -14.50 -0.40
C PRO A 20 9.60 -13.19 -0.05
N SER A 21 9.13 -12.53 0.98
CA SER A 21 9.49 -11.18 1.38
C SER A 21 9.70 -11.09 2.89
N ASP A 22 10.27 -9.99 3.35
CA ASP A 22 10.60 -9.81 4.77
C ASP A 22 9.42 -9.22 5.56
N VAL A 23 8.53 -8.51 4.88
CA VAL A 23 7.38 -7.82 5.49
C VAL A 23 6.28 -7.56 4.47
N ILE A 24 5.03 -7.60 4.94
CA ILE A 24 3.86 -7.09 4.22
C ILE A 24 3.52 -5.71 4.79
N LEU A 25 3.53 -4.69 3.97
CA LEU A 25 3.25 -3.30 4.31
C LEU A 25 1.84 -2.92 3.85
N ILE A 26 1.07 -2.28 4.72
CA ILE A 26 -0.25 -1.72 4.37
C ILE A 26 -0.15 -0.21 4.53
N PRO A 27 -0.16 0.58 3.43
CA PRO A 27 0.04 2.03 3.45
C PRO A 27 -1.23 2.80 3.87
N GLY A 28 -1.71 2.52 5.07
CA GLY A 28 -2.91 3.13 5.64
C GLY A 28 -4.22 2.59 5.06
N GLY A 29 -5.31 3.03 5.65
CA GLY A 29 -6.65 2.76 5.16
C GLY A 29 -7.59 2.13 6.19
N SER A 30 -8.89 2.39 5.97
CA SER A 30 -9.98 1.94 6.85
C SER A 30 -10.82 0.82 6.20
N HIS A 31 -10.17 -0.04 5.39
CA HIS A 31 -10.82 -1.10 4.65
C HIS A 31 -10.30 -2.46 5.13
N PRO A 32 -11.17 -3.35 5.65
CA PRO A 32 -10.75 -4.66 6.16
C PRO A 32 -10.06 -5.52 5.10
N GLN A 33 -10.43 -5.37 3.81
CA GLN A 33 -9.85 -6.11 2.69
C GLN A 33 -8.32 -5.97 2.59
N LEU A 34 -7.76 -4.87 3.07
CA LEU A 34 -6.30 -4.68 3.12
C LEU A 34 -5.65 -5.68 4.06
N MET A 35 -6.20 -5.85 5.26
CA MET A 35 -5.70 -6.82 6.23
C MET A 35 -6.08 -8.25 5.86
N GLU A 36 -7.27 -8.48 5.28
CA GLU A 36 -7.67 -9.79 4.77
C GLU A 36 -6.65 -10.30 3.75
N ARG A 37 -6.25 -9.46 2.80
CA ARG A 37 -5.22 -9.80 1.82
C ARG A 37 -3.85 -10.04 2.46
N ALA A 38 -3.44 -9.17 3.38
CA ALA A 38 -2.19 -9.36 4.12
C ALA A 38 -2.18 -10.68 4.93
N ALA A 39 -3.31 -11.03 5.53
CA ALA A 39 -3.46 -12.29 6.26
C ALA A 39 -3.36 -13.53 5.35
N GLU A 40 -3.92 -13.46 4.14
CA GLU A 40 -3.75 -14.51 3.13
C GLU A 40 -2.28 -14.72 2.78
N LEU A 41 -1.56 -13.63 2.46
CA LEU A 41 -0.14 -13.67 2.12
C LEU A 41 0.72 -14.19 3.28
N TYR A 42 0.39 -13.77 4.51
CA TYR A 42 1.04 -14.26 5.72
C TYR A 42 0.86 -15.78 5.90
N ARG A 43 -0.38 -16.30 5.76
CA ARG A 43 -0.67 -17.74 5.87
C ARG A 43 0.00 -18.57 4.77
N GLN A 44 0.25 -17.97 3.60
CA GLN A 44 1.04 -18.59 2.53
C GLN A 44 2.54 -18.62 2.84
N GLY A 45 2.97 -18.05 3.97
CA GLY A 45 4.38 -17.98 4.36
C GLY A 45 5.20 -16.97 3.54
N LEU A 46 4.54 -16.02 2.87
CA LEU A 46 5.21 -15.05 2.00
C LEU A 46 5.94 -13.95 2.78
N ALA A 47 5.58 -13.72 4.05
CA ALA A 47 6.36 -12.86 4.94
C ALA A 47 6.04 -13.16 6.41
N PRO A 48 7.02 -12.99 7.32
CA PRO A 48 6.83 -13.27 8.76
C PRO A 48 6.11 -12.14 9.52
N TYR A 49 6.01 -10.94 8.93
CA TYR A 49 5.43 -9.77 9.58
C TYR A 49 4.44 -9.04 8.67
N ILE A 50 3.43 -8.44 9.31
CA ILE A 50 2.51 -7.48 8.69
C ILE A 50 2.68 -6.15 9.41
N LEU A 51 2.89 -5.07 8.66
CA LEU A 51 2.99 -3.71 9.19
C LEU A 51 1.89 -2.83 8.59
N PRO A 52 0.71 -2.81 9.21
CA PRO A 52 -0.29 -1.80 8.90
C PRO A 52 0.19 -0.46 9.45
N SER A 53 0.04 0.59 8.67
CA SER A 53 0.43 1.94 9.04
C SER A 53 -0.77 2.88 8.96
N GLY A 54 -0.89 3.80 9.91
CA GLY A 54 -1.89 4.85 9.86
C GLY A 54 -2.39 5.31 11.22
N GLY A 55 -2.34 6.62 11.41
CA GLY A 55 -2.73 7.31 12.62
C GLY A 55 -4.24 7.51 12.75
N SER A 56 -4.62 8.52 13.51
CA SER A 56 -6.01 8.84 13.85
C SER A 56 -6.88 9.03 12.61
N ASN A 57 -8.00 8.32 12.58
CA ASN A 57 -9.02 8.45 11.54
C ASN A 57 -10.37 8.73 12.22
N PRO A 58 -10.92 9.96 12.09
CA PRO A 58 -12.18 10.34 12.75
C PRO A 58 -13.37 9.44 12.39
N LYS A 59 -13.37 8.84 11.19
CA LYS A 59 -14.45 7.93 10.76
C LYS A 59 -14.42 6.59 11.51
N LEU A 60 -13.26 6.21 12.03
CA LEU A 60 -13.08 4.97 12.78
C LEU A 60 -13.17 5.18 14.30
N GLN A 61 -13.13 6.43 14.77
CA GLN A 61 -12.96 6.80 16.18
C GLN A 61 -11.72 6.13 16.81
N SER A 62 -10.72 5.81 15.99
CA SER A 62 -9.51 5.06 16.31
C SER A 62 -8.39 5.40 15.31
N THR A 63 -7.25 4.72 15.42
CA THR A 63 -6.22 4.78 14.39
C THR A 63 -6.49 3.73 13.31
N GLU A 64 -6.04 3.98 12.08
CA GLU A 64 -6.13 2.99 10.99
C GLU A 64 -5.36 1.72 11.36
N TRP A 65 -4.21 1.87 12.02
CA TRP A 65 -3.44 0.75 12.56
C TRP A 65 -4.28 -0.13 13.51
N ALA A 66 -4.93 0.49 14.52
CA ALA A 66 -5.70 -0.26 15.51
C ALA A 66 -6.86 -1.01 14.85
N PHE A 67 -7.57 -0.36 13.92
CA PHE A 67 -8.63 -1.00 13.15
C PHE A 67 -8.12 -2.22 12.37
N LEU A 68 -7.03 -2.07 11.62
CA LEU A 68 -6.47 -3.17 10.83
C LEU A 68 -5.91 -4.28 11.73
N ARG A 69 -5.31 -3.93 12.88
CA ARG A 69 -4.86 -4.93 13.85
C ARG A 69 -6.02 -5.79 14.36
N GLU A 70 -7.15 -5.19 14.75
CA GLU A 70 -8.33 -5.94 15.21
C GLU A 70 -8.85 -6.89 14.13
N VAL A 71 -8.88 -6.46 12.87
CA VAL A 71 -9.21 -7.35 11.73
C VAL A 71 -8.21 -8.51 11.65
N GLY A 72 -6.92 -8.23 11.77
CA GLY A 72 -5.87 -9.26 11.73
C GLY A 72 -6.00 -10.29 12.85
N LEU A 73 -6.25 -9.83 14.08
CA LEU A 73 -6.49 -10.71 15.23
C LEU A 73 -7.74 -11.60 15.04
N ALA A 74 -8.83 -11.01 14.56
CA ALA A 74 -10.05 -11.75 14.24
C ALA A 74 -9.83 -12.82 13.15
N LEU A 75 -8.88 -12.59 12.25
CA LEU A 75 -8.45 -13.55 11.24
C LEU A 75 -7.43 -14.58 11.77
N GLY A 76 -7.06 -14.53 13.05
CA GLY A 76 -6.12 -15.48 13.66
C GLY A 76 -4.64 -15.17 13.38
N ILE A 77 -4.29 -13.96 12.95
CA ILE A 77 -2.89 -13.54 12.85
C ILE A 77 -2.37 -13.29 14.26
N PRO A 78 -1.20 -13.87 14.65
CA PRO A 78 -0.62 -13.60 15.94
C PRO A 78 -0.30 -12.12 16.14
N ASP A 79 -0.61 -11.56 17.31
CA ASP A 79 -0.32 -10.16 17.62
C ASP A 79 1.18 -9.81 17.45
N SER A 80 2.05 -10.75 17.79
CA SER A 80 3.50 -10.61 17.62
C SER A 80 3.96 -10.49 16.16
N ALA A 81 3.13 -10.88 15.19
CA ALA A 81 3.40 -10.73 13.77
C ALA A 81 2.89 -9.40 13.20
N ILE A 82 2.07 -8.64 13.96
CA ILE A 82 1.51 -7.36 13.54
C ILE A 82 2.33 -6.23 14.16
N LEU A 83 3.18 -5.61 13.38
CA LEU A 83 4.00 -4.48 13.84
C LEU A 83 3.15 -3.21 13.97
N LYS A 84 3.62 -2.27 14.82
CA LYS A 84 2.84 -1.07 15.15
C LYS A 84 3.39 0.19 14.51
N GLU A 85 2.56 0.85 13.68
CA GLU A 85 2.72 2.25 13.25
C GLU A 85 1.34 2.94 13.28
N ASP A 86 1.09 3.81 14.24
CA ASP A 86 -0.20 4.44 14.51
C ASP A 86 -0.16 5.99 14.53
N GLN A 87 0.85 6.60 13.90
CA GLN A 87 1.08 8.05 13.92
C GLN A 87 0.89 8.74 12.57
N ALA A 88 1.06 8.01 11.47
CA ALA A 88 1.09 8.55 10.13
C ALA A 88 -0.25 9.21 9.73
N LYS A 89 -0.17 10.35 9.04
CA LYS A 89 -1.33 11.15 8.57
C LYS A 89 -1.50 11.15 7.07
N ASN A 90 -0.54 10.62 6.34
CA ASN A 90 -0.51 10.58 4.88
C ASN A 90 0.41 9.46 4.39
N THR A 91 0.37 9.16 3.09
CA THR A 91 1.11 8.03 2.51
C THR A 91 2.63 8.17 2.63
N PHE A 92 3.19 9.38 2.60
CA PHE A 92 4.63 9.58 2.83
C PHE A 92 5.02 9.26 4.28
N GLU A 93 4.22 9.71 5.24
CA GLU A 93 4.43 9.37 6.64
C GLU A 93 4.23 7.88 6.89
N ASN A 94 3.23 7.25 6.25
CA ASN A 94 3.06 5.80 6.30
C ASN A 94 4.34 5.07 5.89
N ALA A 95 4.96 5.45 4.78
CA ALA A 95 6.18 4.82 4.31
C ALA A 95 7.37 5.12 5.24
N ARG A 96 7.59 6.39 5.60
CA ARG A 96 8.69 6.83 6.48
C ARG A 96 8.64 6.16 7.84
N TYR A 97 7.48 6.21 8.51
CA TYR A 97 7.34 5.65 9.84
C TYR A 97 7.34 4.11 9.82
N SER A 98 6.85 3.50 8.75
CA SER A 98 7.03 2.05 8.55
C SER A 98 8.51 1.68 8.49
N TRP A 99 9.32 2.43 7.75
CA TRP A 99 10.76 2.22 7.72
C TRP A 99 11.39 2.38 9.10
N GLU A 100 11.04 3.42 9.85
CA GLU A 100 11.53 3.65 11.22
C GLU A 100 11.13 2.51 12.18
N VAL A 101 9.90 1.99 12.07
CA VAL A 101 9.44 0.83 12.86
C VAL A 101 10.30 -0.38 12.55
N LEU A 102 10.52 -0.69 11.28
CA LEU A 102 11.37 -1.83 10.88
C LEU A 102 12.78 -1.69 11.42
N GLN A 103 13.38 -0.49 11.34
CA GLN A 103 14.72 -0.23 11.90
C GLN A 103 14.77 -0.47 13.43
N ARG A 104 13.78 0.01 14.16
CA ARG A 104 13.67 -0.18 15.62
C ARG A 104 13.50 -1.64 16.02
N GLN A 105 12.85 -2.44 15.15
CA GLN A 105 12.69 -3.89 15.36
C GLN A 105 13.88 -4.71 14.86
N GLY A 106 14.94 -4.06 14.34
CA GLY A 106 16.09 -4.75 13.78
C GLY A 106 15.81 -5.47 12.45
N ILE A 107 14.67 -5.17 11.81
CA ILE A 107 14.27 -5.75 10.53
C ILE A 107 14.86 -4.90 9.41
N ARG A 108 15.66 -5.51 8.54
CA ARG A 108 16.25 -4.85 7.37
C ARG A 108 15.73 -5.52 6.10
N PRO A 109 14.55 -5.10 5.61
CA PRO A 109 13.95 -5.77 4.47
C PRO A 109 14.77 -5.52 3.21
N ARG A 110 14.93 -6.59 2.42
CA ARG A 110 15.38 -6.53 1.03
C ARG A 110 14.22 -6.68 0.07
N LYS A 111 13.14 -7.29 0.54
CA LYS A 111 11.90 -7.51 -0.20
C LYS A 111 10.71 -7.15 0.68
N ALA A 112 9.78 -6.40 0.15
CA ALA A 112 8.54 -6.04 0.84
C ALA A 112 7.34 -6.18 -0.09
N ILE A 113 6.22 -6.65 0.44
CA ILE A 113 4.95 -6.70 -0.27
C ILE A 113 4.13 -5.47 0.14
N LEU A 114 3.60 -4.72 -0.82
CA LEU A 114 2.65 -3.63 -0.59
C LEU A 114 1.22 -4.14 -0.85
N ALA A 115 0.46 -4.34 0.21
CA ALA A 115 -0.98 -4.62 0.14
C ALA A 115 -1.74 -3.30 0.16
N CYS A 116 -2.29 -2.87 -0.97
CA CYS A 116 -2.89 -1.55 -1.13
C CYS A 116 -4.11 -1.59 -2.06
N LYS A 117 -4.92 -0.53 -2.06
CA LYS A 117 -6.04 -0.43 -3.00
C LYS A 117 -5.54 -0.45 -4.44
N SER A 118 -6.31 -1.10 -5.33
CA SER A 118 -5.95 -1.29 -6.74
C SER A 118 -5.55 0.02 -7.44
N TYR A 119 -6.37 1.05 -7.35
CA TYR A 119 -6.10 2.35 -7.99
C TYR A 119 -5.08 3.23 -7.23
N HIS A 120 -4.66 2.82 -6.02
CA HIS A 120 -3.61 3.46 -5.24
C HIS A 120 -2.22 2.83 -5.49
N ALA A 121 -2.15 1.70 -6.18
CA ALA A 121 -0.95 0.87 -6.32
C ALA A 121 0.28 1.65 -6.81
N ARG A 122 0.12 2.46 -7.85
CA ARG A 122 1.24 3.26 -8.41
C ARG A 122 1.77 4.28 -7.41
N ARG A 123 0.90 5.05 -6.77
CA ARG A 123 1.33 6.06 -5.80
C ARG A 123 1.95 5.44 -4.56
N ALA A 124 1.40 4.33 -4.06
CA ALA A 124 1.99 3.61 -2.94
C ALA A 124 3.42 3.16 -3.28
N LEU A 125 3.62 2.48 -4.41
CA LEU A 125 4.95 2.05 -4.84
C LEU A 125 5.95 3.20 -4.89
N LEU A 126 5.62 4.27 -5.61
CA LEU A 126 6.52 5.42 -5.77
C LEU A 126 6.86 6.06 -4.42
N THR A 127 5.89 6.15 -3.51
CA THR A 127 6.11 6.72 -2.17
C THR A 127 7.07 5.86 -1.35
N TYR A 128 6.88 4.54 -1.35
CA TYR A 128 7.78 3.64 -0.61
C TYR A 128 9.17 3.59 -1.24
N GLN A 129 9.30 3.68 -2.55
CA GLN A 129 10.60 3.81 -3.24
C GLN A 129 11.34 5.12 -2.93
N VAL A 130 10.64 6.18 -2.53
CA VAL A 130 11.25 7.44 -2.06
C VAL A 130 11.78 7.30 -0.64
N GLU A 131 11.00 6.70 0.26
CA GLU A 131 11.28 6.68 1.70
C GLU A 131 12.14 5.49 2.15
N PHE A 132 12.20 4.41 1.38
CA PHE A 132 13.01 3.24 1.67
C PHE A 132 14.35 3.26 0.91
N PRO A 133 15.37 2.49 1.37
CA PRO A 133 16.60 2.30 0.62
C PRO A 133 16.35 1.75 -0.79
N THR A 134 17.23 2.12 -1.72
CA THR A 134 17.08 1.80 -3.15
C THR A 134 17.26 0.33 -3.49
N ASP A 135 17.82 -0.45 -2.58
CA ASP A 135 18.04 -1.88 -2.71
C ASP A 135 16.86 -2.74 -2.20
N VAL A 136 15.79 -2.09 -1.72
CA VAL A 136 14.55 -2.78 -1.35
C VAL A 136 13.68 -3.01 -2.57
N ALA A 137 13.40 -4.28 -2.88
CA ALA A 137 12.46 -4.66 -3.93
C ALA A 137 11.02 -4.68 -3.39
N PHE A 138 10.09 -4.08 -4.11
CA PHE A 138 8.67 -4.04 -3.76
C PHE A 138 7.84 -4.91 -4.70
N TYR A 139 6.95 -5.72 -4.11
CA TYR A 139 5.94 -6.50 -4.81
C TYR A 139 4.56 -5.94 -4.49
N ILE A 140 3.72 -5.79 -5.50
CA ILE A 140 2.44 -5.10 -5.37
C ILE A 140 1.31 -6.11 -5.38
N SER A 141 0.58 -6.15 -4.28
CA SER A 141 -0.62 -6.98 -4.09
C SER A 141 -1.83 -6.07 -3.94
N PRO A 142 -2.49 -5.68 -5.05
CA PRO A 142 -3.63 -4.80 -4.99
C PRO A 142 -4.86 -5.51 -4.43
N VAL A 143 -5.70 -4.75 -3.74
CA VAL A 143 -7.02 -5.21 -3.28
C VAL A 143 -8.12 -4.34 -3.85
N THR A 144 -9.24 -4.95 -4.17
CA THR A 144 -10.47 -4.24 -4.50
C THR A 144 -11.19 -3.89 -3.19
N ASP A 145 -11.37 -2.62 -2.94
CA ASP A 145 -12.06 -2.13 -1.75
C ASP A 145 -13.59 -2.09 -1.95
N LYS A 146 -14.31 -1.51 -0.99
CA LYS A 146 -15.76 -1.37 -1.05
C LYS A 146 -16.29 -0.60 -2.27
N THR A 147 -15.45 0.21 -2.92
CA THR A 147 -15.84 0.94 -4.13
C THR A 147 -15.89 0.05 -5.36
N GLN A 148 -15.35 -1.18 -5.26
CA GLN A 148 -15.25 -2.14 -6.35
C GLN A 148 -14.60 -1.55 -7.60
N THR A 149 -13.63 -0.62 -7.42
CA THR A 149 -12.90 0.00 -8.51
C THR A 149 -11.78 -0.92 -8.98
N THR A 150 -11.86 -1.35 -10.23
CA THR A 150 -10.91 -2.27 -10.89
C THR A 150 -10.43 -1.70 -12.21
N LYS A 151 -9.40 -2.32 -12.80
CA LYS A 151 -8.90 -1.99 -14.14
C LYS A 151 -9.97 -2.11 -15.24
N ASP A 152 -10.97 -2.97 -15.02
CA ASP A 152 -11.98 -3.29 -16.04
C ASP A 152 -13.26 -2.43 -15.93
N ASN A 153 -13.38 -1.62 -14.85
CA ASN A 153 -14.63 -0.88 -14.60
C ASN A 153 -14.44 0.57 -14.12
N TRP A 154 -13.24 1.06 -13.91
CA TRP A 154 -13.01 2.40 -13.37
C TRP A 154 -13.54 3.51 -14.28
N PHE A 155 -13.61 3.25 -15.57
CA PHE A 155 -14.04 4.19 -16.61
C PHE A 155 -15.56 4.14 -16.88
N LEU A 156 -16.31 3.28 -16.18
CA LEU A 156 -17.76 3.11 -16.38
C LEU A 156 -18.60 3.94 -15.42
N ASP A 157 -17.99 4.61 -14.45
CA ASP A 157 -18.68 5.32 -13.37
C ASP A 157 -17.92 6.61 -13.02
N GLU A 158 -18.63 7.73 -12.95
CA GLU A 158 -18.03 9.05 -12.72
C GLU A 158 -17.27 9.13 -11.39
N SER A 159 -17.76 8.48 -10.33
CA SER A 159 -17.09 8.48 -9.04
C SER A 159 -15.77 7.71 -9.08
N LYS A 160 -15.75 6.59 -9.81
CA LYS A 160 -14.53 5.79 -10.02
C LYS A 160 -13.51 6.50 -10.90
N ILE A 161 -14.00 7.16 -11.98
CA ILE A 161 -13.15 8.01 -12.82
C ILE A 161 -12.52 9.10 -11.97
N HIS A 162 -13.31 9.79 -11.14
CA HIS A 162 -12.82 10.83 -10.24
C HIS A 162 -11.73 10.30 -9.30
N ASP A 163 -11.92 9.15 -8.67
CA ASP A 163 -10.96 8.54 -7.75
C ASP A 163 -9.65 8.21 -8.44
N VAL A 164 -9.70 7.56 -9.61
CA VAL A 164 -8.50 7.19 -10.38
C VAL A 164 -7.76 8.43 -10.88
N MET A 165 -8.47 9.41 -11.45
CA MET A 165 -7.85 10.65 -11.95
C MET A 165 -7.30 11.51 -10.83
N SER A 166 -7.92 11.51 -9.64
CA SER A 166 -7.39 12.15 -8.44
C SER A 166 -6.06 11.50 -8.00
N GLU A 167 -5.95 10.19 -8.02
CA GLU A 167 -4.69 9.48 -7.70
C GLU A 167 -3.61 9.75 -8.76
N LEU A 168 -3.95 9.77 -10.04
CA LEU A 168 -3.03 10.13 -11.12
C LEU A 168 -2.50 11.57 -10.95
N THR A 169 -3.38 12.51 -10.61
CA THR A 169 -3.00 13.90 -10.33
C THR A 169 -2.01 13.99 -9.16
N LYS A 170 -2.25 13.24 -8.09
CA LYS A 170 -1.33 13.16 -6.94
C LYS A 170 0.03 12.59 -7.34
N VAL A 171 0.08 11.60 -8.22
CA VAL A 171 1.36 11.09 -8.75
C VAL A 171 2.16 12.20 -9.41
N GLY A 172 1.56 12.97 -10.32
CA GLY A 172 2.23 14.09 -10.97
C GLY A 172 2.69 15.17 -9.99
N GLN A 173 1.83 15.53 -9.03
CA GLN A 173 2.13 16.58 -8.06
C GLN A 173 3.22 16.18 -7.05
N TYR A 174 3.18 14.96 -6.54
CA TYR A 174 4.07 14.55 -5.46
C TYR A 174 5.47 14.17 -5.94
N PHE A 175 5.57 13.54 -7.12
CA PHE A 175 6.83 12.95 -7.57
C PHE A 175 7.62 13.80 -8.56
N LYS A 176 7.07 14.90 -9.07
CA LYS A 176 7.80 15.81 -10.01
C LYS A 176 9.17 16.24 -9.50
N HIS A 177 9.31 16.45 -8.20
CA HIS A 177 10.57 16.87 -7.57
C HIS A 177 11.55 15.73 -7.31
N HIS A 178 11.10 14.47 -7.39
CA HIS A 178 11.93 13.29 -7.22
C HIS A 178 12.55 12.80 -8.54
N ILE A 179 11.98 13.17 -9.70
CA ILE A 179 12.45 12.76 -11.02
C ILE A 179 13.93 13.04 -11.24
N PRO A 180 14.48 14.26 -10.91
CA PRO A 180 15.90 14.53 -11.12
C PRO A 180 16.83 13.63 -10.31
N ASN A 181 16.39 13.19 -9.13
CA ASN A 181 17.17 12.26 -8.30
C ASN A 181 17.08 10.83 -8.83
N TRP A 182 15.94 10.42 -9.34
CA TRP A 182 15.77 9.10 -9.96
C TRP A 182 16.55 8.97 -11.28
N ALA A 183 16.63 10.05 -12.06
CA ALA A 183 17.38 10.05 -13.31
C ALA A 183 18.91 9.93 -13.13
N LYS A 184 19.41 10.09 -11.90
CA LYS A 184 20.83 9.97 -11.55
C LYS A 184 21.20 8.61 -10.94
N ARG A 185 20.21 7.73 -10.76
CA ARG A 185 20.38 6.36 -10.26
C ARG A 185 20.63 5.42 -11.44
#